data_cd26b97a2fe1f1c92000cc00e582ed50
#
_entry.id   cd26b97a2fe1f1c92000cc00e582ed50
#
_cell.length_a   1.000
_cell.length_b   1.000
_cell.length_c   1.000
_cell.angle_alpha   90.00
_cell.angle_beta   90.00
_cell.angle_gamma   90.00
#
_symmetry.space_group_name_H-M   'P 1'
#
loop_
_entity.id
_entity.type
_entity.pdbx_description
1 polymer ?
#
loop_
_entity_poly.entity_id
_entity_poly.type
_entity_poly.pdbx_seq_one_letter_code
_entity_poly.pdbx_strand_id
1 'polypeptide(L)'
;MRSTSTGTTAGLRSMCPEARAARAGFTLIEALVALALLLAFVSVLGPHLFYARRIADRLDGRIAAQTLLRTILDAPLDRAVLANGTRDGETGGLRWSVTAEPMFIDAMVAKREVAAPIAADKKERPGDKPVNWIAFHLVASVSWGPGQVVRADTLRLGLGAEE
;
A
#
# COMPACT_ATOMS: atom_id res chain seq x y z
N MET A 1 -10.64 -101.34 -3.27
CA MET A 1 -10.48 -101.44 -1.82
C MET A 1 -10.61 -100.02 -1.24
N ARG A 2 -11.74 -99.75 -0.60
CA ARG A 2 -11.91 -99.08 0.74
C ARG A 2 -11.20 -97.69 0.83
N SER A 3 -11.75 -96.60 1.35
CA SER A 3 -12.83 -96.43 2.32
C SER A 3 -13.27 -94.93 2.36
N THR A 4 -14.51 -94.72 2.49
CA THR A 4 -15.26 -93.62 3.06
C THR A 4 -14.57 -92.87 4.22
N SER A 5 -14.63 -91.52 4.24
CA SER A 5 -14.81 -90.81 5.50
C SER A 5 -15.52 -89.47 5.25
N THR A 6 -16.71 -89.44 5.70
CA THR A 6 -17.60 -88.33 5.85
C THR A 6 -17.09 -87.44 6.99
N GLY A 7 -16.86 -86.16 6.73
CA GLY A 7 -16.54 -85.19 7.76
C GLY A 7 -17.46 -83.97 7.59
N THR A 8 -18.58 -84.02 8.30
CA THR A 8 -19.54 -82.96 8.54
C THR A 8 -18.89 -81.95 9.51
N THR A 9 -18.46 -80.77 9.07
CA THR A 9 -18.23 -79.70 10.02
C THR A 9 -19.32 -78.67 9.90
N ALA A 10 -20.09 -78.61 10.96
CA ALA A 10 -21.12 -77.66 11.21
C ALA A 10 -20.56 -76.23 11.18
N GLY A 11 -21.11 -75.43 10.28
CA GLY A 11 -20.79 -74.02 10.21
C GLY A 11 -21.38 -73.27 11.39
N LEU A 12 -20.50 -72.81 12.27
CA LEU A 12 -20.79 -71.75 13.21
C LEU A 12 -20.91 -70.43 12.42
N ARG A 13 -22.16 -70.08 12.06
CA ARG A 13 -22.46 -68.73 11.63
C ARG A 13 -22.30 -67.86 12.87
N SER A 14 -21.15 -67.16 12.90
CA SER A 14 -20.89 -66.00 13.71
C SER A 14 -21.92 -64.94 13.31
N MET A 15 -23.01 -64.83 14.06
CA MET A 15 -23.89 -63.67 13.98
C MET A 15 -23.15 -62.52 14.59
N CYS A 16 -22.46 -61.74 13.71
CA CYS A 16 -22.08 -60.37 14.06
C CYS A 16 -23.37 -59.59 14.30
N PRO A 17 -23.60 -59.07 15.48
CA PRO A 17 -24.68 -58.10 15.69
C PRO A 17 -24.24 -56.85 14.88
N GLU A 18 -24.85 -56.65 13.71
CA GLU A 18 -24.85 -55.33 13.08
C GLU A 18 -25.42 -54.38 14.14
N ALA A 19 -24.47 -53.67 14.76
CA ALA A 19 -24.81 -52.50 15.54
C ALA A 19 -25.46 -51.49 14.56
N ARG A 20 -26.80 -51.62 14.46
CA ARG A 20 -27.61 -50.53 13.90
C ARG A 20 -27.28 -49.33 14.75
N ALA A 21 -26.32 -48.53 14.27
CA ALA A 21 -26.10 -47.17 14.75
C ALA A 21 -27.48 -46.49 14.68
N ALA A 22 -28.14 -46.42 15.84
CA ALA A 22 -29.36 -45.66 15.98
C ALA A 22 -29.06 -44.28 15.40
N ARG A 23 -29.65 -43.99 14.25
CA ARG A 23 -29.68 -42.62 13.72
C ARG A 23 -30.52 -41.84 14.74
N ALA A 24 -29.82 -41.29 15.75
CA ALA A 24 -30.39 -40.34 16.67
C ALA A 24 -30.81 -39.14 15.80
N GLY A 25 -32.10 -39.06 15.51
CA GLY A 25 -32.66 -37.88 14.84
C GLY A 25 -32.41 -36.69 15.74
N PHE A 26 -31.90 -35.61 15.17
CA PHE A 26 -31.75 -34.35 15.87
C PHE A 26 -33.07 -33.95 16.51
N THR A 27 -33.05 -33.72 17.79
CA THR A 27 -34.24 -33.24 18.52
C THR A 27 -34.48 -31.77 18.14
N LEU A 28 -35.72 -31.36 18.07
CA LEU A 28 -36.10 -29.99 17.74
C LEU A 28 -35.44 -28.98 18.70
N ILE A 29 -35.29 -29.38 19.97
CA ILE A 29 -34.62 -28.53 20.98
C ILE A 29 -33.12 -28.35 20.69
N GLU A 30 -32.46 -29.40 20.21
CA GLU A 30 -31.04 -29.33 19.84
C GLU A 30 -30.81 -28.39 18.66
N ALA A 31 -31.72 -28.42 17.67
CA ALA A 31 -31.69 -27.49 16.55
C ALA A 31 -31.93 -26.03 16.99
N LEU A 32 -32.84 -25.81 17.95
CA LEU A 32 -33.08 -24.47 18.50
C LEU A 32 -31.87 -23.95 19.29
N VAL A 33 -31.26 -24.81 20.11
CA VAL A 33 -30.05 -24.45 20.87
C VAL A 33 -28.90 -24.13 19.91
N ALA A 34 -28.67 -24.95 18.89
CA ALA A 34 -27.64 -24.71 17.88
C ALA A 34 -27.87 -23.40 17.14
N LEU A 35 -29.12 -23.10 16.75
CA LEU A 35 -29.48 -21.85 16.10
C LEU A 35 -29.23 -20.63 17.02
N ALA A 36 -29.63 -20.74 18.30
CA ALA A 36 -29.40 -19.68 19.28
C ALA A 36 -27.91 -19.39 19.48
N LEU A 37 -27.08 -20.43 19.58
CA LEU A 37 -25.63 -20.31 19.68
C LEU A 37 -25.02 -19.69 18.41
N LEU A 38 -25.49 -20.10 17.24
CA LEU A 38 -25.03 -19.56 15.97
C LEU A 38 -25.37 -18.07 15.85
N LEU A 39 -26.58 -17.67 16.21
CA LEU A 39 -26.99 -16.28 16.22
C LEU A 39 -26.16 -15.44 17.21
N ALA A 40 -25.91 -15.96 18.41
CA ALA A 40 -25.04 -15.31 19.39
C ALA A 40 -23.61 -15.13 18.84
N PHE A 41 -23.05 -16.14 18.19
CA PHE A 41 -21.73 -16.10 17.57
C PHE A 41 -21.65 -15.08 16.44
N VAL A 42 -22.63 -15.09 15.53
CA VAL A 42 -22.69 -14.12 14.42
C VAL A 42 -22.85 -12.69 14.93
N SER A 43 -23.61 -12.48 16.00
CA SER A 43 -23.82 -11.17 16.61
C SER A 43 -22.52 -10.55 17.16
N VAL A 44 -21.60 -11.39 17.64
CA VAL A 44 -20.30 -10.94 18.16
C VAL A 44 -19.30 -10.75 17.03
N LEU A 45 -19.19 -11.71 16.10
CA LEU A 45 -18.18 -11.67 15.04
C LEU A 45 -18.52 -10.73 13.90
N GLY A 46 -19.80 -10.54 13.58
CA GLY A 46 -20.24 -9.69 12.47
C GLY A 46 -19.67 -8.28 12.52
N PRO A 47 -19.81 -7.54 13.63
CA PRO A 47 -19.23 -6.21 13.78
C PRO A 47 -17.70 -6.21 13.63
N HIS A 48 -17.00 -7.19 14.19
CA HIS A 48 -15.53 -7.27 14.11
C HIS A 48 -15.03 -7.42 12.67
N LEU A 49 -15.67 -8.27 11.87
CA LEU A 49 -15.35 -8.43 10.45
C LEU A 49 -15.61 -7.15 9.65
N PHE A 50 -16.69 -6.44 9.96
CA PHE A 50 -17.01 -5.18 9.31
C PHE A 50 -15.97 -4.09 9.62
N TYR A 51 -15.55 -3.97 10.88
CA TYR A 51 -14.48 -3.04 11.27
C TYR A 51 -13.13 -3.40 10.66
N ALA A 52 -12.79 -4.69 10.60
CA ALA A 52 -11.55 -5.14 9.98
C ALA A 52 -11.46 -4.74 8.50
N ARG A 53 -12.55 -4.95 7.75
CA ARG A 53 -12.62 -4.51 6.34
C ARG A 53 -12.44 -3.00 6.20
N ARG A 54 -13.12 -2.22 7.02
CA ARG A 54 -13.02 -0.76 6.98
C ARG A 54 -11.62 -0.24 7.30
N ILE A 55 -10.89 -0.94 8.16
CA ILE A 55 -9.48 -0.63 8.45
C ILE A 55 -8.60 -0.99 7.25
N ALA A 56 -8.81 -2.15 6.64
CA ALA A 56 -8.08 -2.59 5.45
C ALA A 56 -8.23 -1.59 4.30
N ASP A 57 -9.47 -1.18 3.97
CA ASP A 57 -9.73 -0.19 2.92
C ASP A 57 -9.00 1.15 3.14
N ARG A 58 -8.91 1.59 4.39
CA ARG A 58 -8.17 2.82 4.75
C ARG A 58 -6.68 2.67 4.59
N LEU A 59 -6.14 1.50 4.93
CA LEU A 59 -4.71 1.20 4.79
C LEU A 59 -4.31 1.09 3.32
N ASP A 60 -5.12 0.44 2.50
CA ASP A 60 -4.89 0.29 1.07
C ASP A 60 -4.87 1.67 0.38
N GLY A 61 -5.83 2.54 0.69
CA GLY A 61 -5.84 3.91 0.20
C GLY A 61 -4.60 4.70 0.60
N ARG A 62 -4.13 4.54 1.84
CA ARG A 62 -2.91 5.20 2.32
C ARG A 62 -1.65 4.70 1.61
N ILE A 63 -1.53 3.39 1.41
CA ILE A 63 -0.40 2.78 0.70
C ILE A 63 -0.36 3.27 -0.75
N ALA A 64 -1.50 3.25 -1.44
CA ALA A 64 -1.63 3.75 -2.80
C ALA A 64 -1.26 5.24 -2.89
N ALA A 65 -1.74 6.06 -1.96
CA ALA A 65 -1.42 7.48 -1.90
C ALA A 65 0.07 7.75 -1.64
N GLN A 66 0.71 6.99 -0.75
CA GLN A 66 2.15 7.11 -0.51
C GLN A 66 2.99 6.68 -1.72
N THR A 67 2.56 5.63 -2.43
CA THR A 67 3.24 5.18 -3.64
C THR A 67 3.16 6.24 -4.74
N LEU A 68 1.96 6.79 -4.96
CA LEU A 68 1.77 7.88 -5.92
C LEU A 68 2.59 9.11 -5.55
N LEU A 69 2.59 9.50 -4.27
CA LEU A 69 3.36 10.64 -3.76
C LEU A 69 4.86 10.48 -4.04
N ARG A 70 5.43 9.29 -3.81
CA ARG A 70 6.83 8.99 -4.15
C ARG A 70 7.06 9.11 -5.65
N THR A 71 6.19 8.52 -6.46
CA THR A 71 6.31 8.59 -7.92
C THR A 71 6.30 10.03 -8.42
N ILE A 72 5.46 10.89 -7.85
CA ILE A 72 5.39 12.31 -8.19
C ILE A 72 6.68 13.03 -7.76
N LEU A 73 7.16 12.76 -6.56
CA LEU A 73 8.39 13.39 -6.05
C LEU A 73 9.64 12.90 -6.77
N ASP A 74 9.67 11.65 -7.26
CA ASP A 74 10.79 11.09 -8.01
C ASP A 74 10.75 11.48 -9.50
N ALA A 75 9.60 11.92 -10.01
CA ALA A 75 9.47 12.36 -11.39
C ALA A 75 10.41 13.54 -11.68
N PRO A 76 10.97 13.64 -12.89
CA PRO A 76 11.75 14.81 -13.28
C PRO A 76 10.88 16.08 -13.17
N LEU A 77 11.48 17.16 -12.70
CA LEU A 77 10.82 18.47 -12.60
C LEU A 77 10.37 18.92 -14.00
N ASP A 78 9.07 18.98 -14.18
CA ASP A 78 8.47 19.48 -15.41
C ASP A 78 8.61 21.02 -15.43
N ARG A 79 9.08 21.55 -16.55
CA ARG A 79 9.18 23.01 -16.75
C ARG A 79 7.84 23.72 -16.53
N ALA A 80 6.73 23.04 -16.82
CA ALA A 80 5.38 23.58 -16.58
C ALA A 80 5.11 23.81 -15.08
N VAL A 81 5.61 22.94 -14.20
CA VAL A 81 5.48 23.10 -12.73
C VAL A 81 6.34 24.27 -12.26
N LEU A 82 7.54 24.41 -12.81
CA LEU A 82 8.45 25.52 -12.48
C LEU A 82 7.92 26.87 -12.95
N ALA A 83 7.23 26.91 -14.09
CA ALA A 83 6.68 28.16 -14.65
C ALA A 83 5.36 28.58 -13.96
N ASN A 84 4.49 27.64 -13.63
CA ASN A 84 3.15 27.92 -13.09
C ASN A 84 3.09 27.81 -11.56
N GLY A 85 4.14 27.34 -10.91
CA GLY A 85 4.24 27.17 -9.45
C GLY A 85 3.38 26.02 -8.89
N THR A 86 2.32 25.60 -9.55
CA THR A 86 1.42 24.55 -9.07
C THR A 86 0.89 23.67 -10.22
N ARG A 87 0.79 22.38 -9.96
CA ARG A 87 0.17 21.40 -10.85
C ARG A 87 -0.68 20.45 -10.02
N ASP A 88 -1.87 20.16 -10.47
CA ASP A 88 -2.80 19.23 -9.85
C ASP A 88 -3.35 18.22 -10.88
N GLY A 89 -3.87 17.12 -10.38
CA GLY A 89 -4.43 16.08 -11.22
C GLY A 89 -5.12 14.98 -10.43
N GLU A 90 -5.60 13.99 -11.17
CA GLU A 90 -6.23 12.80 -10.60
C GLU A 90 -5.67 11.54 -11.28
N THR A 91 -5.32 10.54 -10.48
CA THR A 91 -4.78 9.27 -10.96
C THR A 91 -5.32 8.14 -10.09
N GLY A 92 -6.03 7.18 -10.70
CA GLY A 92 -6.56 6.02 -9.98
C GLY A 92 -7.53 6.36 -8.85
N GLY A 93 -8.32 7.44 -8.98
CA GLY A 93 -9.23 7.92 -7.93
C GLY A 93 -8.54 8.69 -6.79
N LEU A 94 -7.24 8.93 -6.91
CA LEU A 94 -6.44 9.74 -5.99
C LEU A 94 -6.25 11.14 -6.59
N ARG A 95 -6.59 12.17 -5.83
CA ARG A 95 -6.32 13.56 -6.22
C ARG A 95 -4.96 13.97 -5.69
N TRP A 96 -4.16 14.58 -6.52
CA TRP A 96 -2.83 15.04 -6.15
C TRP A 96 -2.58 16.48 -6.58
N SER A 97 -1.72 17.16 -5.82
CA SER A 97 -1.23 18.48 -6.16
C SER A 97 0.25 18.59 -5.82
N VAL A 98 0.98 19.33 -6.65
CA VAL A 98 2.40 19.64 -6.48
C VAL A 98 2.58 21.14 -6.60
N THR A 99 3.24 21.74 -5.64
CA THR A 99 3.60 23.15 -5.65
C THR A 99 5.12 23.26 -5.62
N ALA A 100 5.70 24.08 -6.48
CA ALA A 100 7.12 24.37 -6.52
C ALA A 100 7.34 25.85 -6.21
N GLU A 101 8.10 26.14 -5.17
CA GLU A 101 8.45 27.49 -4.76
C GLU A 101 9.97 27.68 -4.93
N PRO A 102 10.45 28.69 -5.66
CA PRO A 102 11.86 28.97 -5.76
C PRO A 102 12.41 29.43 -4.40
N MET A 103 13.48 28.81 -3.94
CA MET A 103 14.19 29.21 -2.74
C MET A 103 15.42 30.03 -3.11
N PHE A 104 15.44 31.27 -2.71
CA PHE A 104 16.64 32.11 -2.79
C PHE A 104 17.54 31.79 -1.59
N ILE A 105 18.63 31.06 -1.83
CA ILE A 105 19.60 30.67 -0.79
C ILE A 105 20.59 31.86 -0.58
N ASP A 106 20.09 33.06 -0.45
CA ASP A 106 20.95 34.23 -0.27
C ASP A 106 21.61 34.30 1.13
N ALA A 107 21.11 33.52 2.09
CA ALA A 107 21.57 33.60 3.47
C ALA A 107 22.57 32.51 3.90
N MET A 108 22.86 31.51 3.06
CA MET A 108 23.73 30.38 3.45
C MET A 108 25.05 30.26 2.70
N VAL A 109 25.26 31.06 1.68
CA VAL A 109 26.63 31.22 1.16
C VAL A 109 27.32 32.14 2.14
N ALA A 110 27.86 31.59 3.24
CA ALA A 110 28.90 32.27 3.99
C ALA A 110 29.87 32.80 2.93
N LYS A 111 29.96 34.14 2.85
CA LYS A 111 30.91 34.84 2.00
C LYS A 111 32.28 34.23 2.27
N ARG A 112 32.60 33.18 1.52
CA ARG A 112 33.90 32.56 1.56
C ARG A 112 34.77 33.67 1.01
N GLU A 113 35.43 34.35 1.91
CA GLU A 113 36.46 35.33 1.58
C GLU A 113 37.39 34.63 0.61
N VAL A 114 37.21 34.95 -0.65
CA VAL A 114 38.01 34.39 -1.74
C VAL A 114 39.42 34.88 -1.48
N ALA A 115 40.21 34.05 -0.82
CA ALA A 115 41.64 34.17 -0.83
C ALA A 115 42.07 34.40 -2.29
N ALA A 116 42.83 35.44 -2.50
CA ALA A 116 43.24 36.00 -3.78
C ALA A 116 43.41 34.96 -4.90
N PRO A 117 42.94 35.25 -6.12
CA PRO A 117 43.02 34.31 -7.22
C PRO A 117 44.48 34.02 -7.53
N ILE A 118 44.90 32.79 -7.26
CA ILE A 118 46.04 32.20 -7.92
C ILE A 118 45.64 32.21 -9.40
N ALA A 119 46.29 33.07 -10.20
CA ALA A 119 46.11 33.19 -11.62
C ALA A 119 46.35 31.81 -12.29
N ALA A 120 45.34 31.00 -12.39
CA ALA A 120 45.30 29.88 -13.29
C ALA A 120 44.61 30.36 -14.54
N ASP A 121 45.41 30.55 -15.58
CA ASP A 121 45.05 30.88 -16.95
C ASP A 121 44.01 29.85 -17.48
N LYS A 122 42.74 30.04 -17.08
CA LYS A 122 41.60 29.28 -17.59
C LYS A 122 41.12 30.02 -18.82
N LYS A 123 41.69 29.68 -19.97
CA LYS A 123 41.22 30.03 -21.31
C LYS A 123 39.71 29.67 -21.35
N GLU A 124 38.87 30.67 -21.06
CA GLU A 124 37.42 30.57 -21.19
C GLU A 124 37.10 30.16 -22.62
N ARG A 125 36.54 28.97 -22.79
CA ARG A 125 36.00 28.56 -24.10
C ARG A 125 34.79 29.46 -24.36
N PRO A 126 34.70 30.15 -25.50
CA PRO A 126 33.54 30.95 -25.84
C PRO A 126 32.37 30.00 -26.08
N GLY A 127 31.43 29.94 -25.14
CA GLY A 127 30.23 29.09 -25.20
C GLY A 127 29.73 28.52 -23.86
N ASP A 128 30.53 28.59 -22.80
CA ASP A 128 30.13 28.10 -21.48
C ASP A 128 29.35 29.20 -20.74
N LYS A 129 28.07 29.37 -21.08
CA LYS A 129 27.17 30.21 -20.28
C LYS A 129 27.06 29.62 -18.89
N PRO A 130 27.24 30.40 -17.82
CA PRO A 130 27.09 29.87 -16.46
C PRO A 130 25.66 29.35 -16.31
N VAL A 131 25.56 28.05 -16.04
CA VAL A 131 24.26 27.39 -15.78
C VAL A 131 23.76 27.88 -14.43
N ASN A 132 22.68 28.65 -14.44
CA ASN A 132 22.07 29.15 -13.21
C ASN A 132 21.19 28.07 -12.56
N TRP A 133 21.71 27.50 -11.47
CA TRP A 133 20.96 26.52 -10.69
C TRP A 133 20.16 27.24 -9.60
N ILE A 134 18.86 26.97 -9.57
CA ILE A 134 17.95 27.49 -8.53
C ILE A 134 17.44 26.30 -7.72
N ALA A 135 17.41 26.45 -6.39
CA ALA A 135 16.78 25.47 -5.51
C ALA A 135 15.27 25.73 -5.48
N PHE A 136 14.50 24.68 -5.60
CA PHE A 136 13.05 24.70 -5.50
C PHE A 136 12.61 23.86 -4.31
N HIS A 137 11.73 24.42 -3.49
CA HIS A 137 10.99 23.68 -2.47
C HIS A 137 9.72 23.12 -3.11
N LEU A 138 9.65 21.80 -3.23
CA LEU A 138 8.49 21.11 -3.75
C LEU A 138 7.66 20.57 -2.61
N VAL A 139 6.39 20.90 -2.62
CA VAL A 139 5.39 20.34 -1.71
C VAL A 139 4.39 19.55 -2.52
N ALA A 140 4.30 18.25 -2.25
CA ALA A 140 3.33 17.39 -2.90
C ALA A 140 2.30 16.88 -1.88
N SER A 141 1.04 16.80 -2.28
CA SER A 141 -0.03 16.23 -1.49
C SER A 141 -0.88 15.27 -2.32
N VAL A 142 -1.33 14.19 -1.70
CA VAL A 142 -2.24 13.20 -2.30
C VAL A 142 -3.38 12.94 -1.36
N SER A 143 -4.61 13.01 -1.86
CA SER A 143 -5.84 12.75 -1.10
C SER A 143 -6.65 11.61 -1.74
N TRP A 144 -7.29 10.76 -0.90
CA TRP A 144 -8.08 9.62 -1.37
C TRP A 144 -9.47 9.52 -0.73
N GLY A 145 -9.86 10.52 0.06
CA GLY A 145 -11.18 10.58 0.68
C GLY A 145 -11.34 11.77 1.60
N PRO A 146 -12.51 11.94 2.22
CA PRO A 146 -12.77 13.07 3.12
C PRO A 146 -11.79 13.09 4.30
N GLY A 147 -10.97 14.13 4.38
CA GLY A 147 -9.98 14.30 5.44
C GLY A 147 -8.79 13.33 5.40
N GLN A 148 -8.66 12.53 4.34
CA GLN A 148 -7.55 11.60 4.15
C GLN A 148 -6.55 12.18 3.16
N VAL A 149 -5.45 12.72 3.67
CA VAL A 149 -4.39 13.33 2.87
C VAL A 149 -3.02 12.94 3.40
N VAL A 150 -2.09 12.70 2.48
CA VAL A 150 -0.66 12.56 2.78
C VAL A 150 0.07 13.68 2.09
N ARG A 151 1.00 14.31 2.78
CA ARG A 151 1.85 15.38 2.25
C ARG A 151 3.31 15.00 2.47
N ALA A 152 4.13 15.37 1.53
CA ALA A 152 5.59 15.33 1.67
C ALA A 152 6.19 16.52 0.92
N ASP A 153 7.37 16.91 1.34
CA ASP A 153 8.15 18.00 0.75
C ASP A 153 9.58 17.53 0.48
N THR A 154 10.20 18.18 -0.49
CA THR A 154 11.59 17.91 -0.88
C THR A 154 12.22 19.15 -1.50
N LEU A 155 13.54 19.19 -1.47
CA LEU A 155 14.31 20.23 -2.16
C LEU A 155 14.91 19.65 -3.43
N ARG A 156 14.77 20.37 -4.54
CA ARG A 156 15.36 20.01 -5.83
C ARG A 156 16.07 21.17 -6.49
N LEU A 157 17.14 20.85 -7.20
CA LEU A 157 17.82 21.80 -8.06
C LEU A 157 17.20 21.76 -9.45
N GLY A 158 16.87 22.90 -9.98
CA GLY A 158 16.39 23.08 -11.33
C GLY A 158 17.15 24.18 -12.05
N LEU A 159 17.04 24.20 -13.37
CA LEU A 159 17.58 25.29 -14.18
C LEU A 159 16.67 26.51 -14.03
N GLY A 160 17.24 27.65 -13.66
CA GLY A 160 16.53 28.92 -13.68
C GLY A 160 16.05 29.24 -15.08
N ALA A 161 14.90 29.92 -15.20
CA ALA A 161 14.44 30.45 -16.47
C ALA A 161 15.52 31.45 -16.98
N GLU A 162 15.99 31.26 -18.21
CA GLU A 162 16.77 32.30 -18.89
C GLU A 162 15.81 33.48 -19.18
N GLU A 163 16.07 34.65 -18.59
CA GLU A 163 15.49 35.91 -19.02
C GLU A 163 16.05 36.32 -20.39
#